data_ed9ce6059928e4ef99984b9d54d8f2d7
#
_entry.id   ed9ce6059928e4ef99984b9d54d8f2d7
#
_cell.length_a   1.000
_cell.length_b   1.000
_cell.length_c   1.000
_cell.angle_alpha   90.00
_cell.angle_beta   90.00
_cell.angle_gamma   90.00
#
_symmetry.space_group_name_H-M   'P 1'
#
loop_
_entity.id
_entity.type
_entity.pdbx_description
1 polymer ?
#
loop_
_entity_poly.entity_id
_entity_poly.type
_entity_poly.pdbx_seq_one_letter_code
_entity_poly.pdbx_strand_id
1 'polypeptide(L)'
;MNSKFTAGAVAGIIGGIVFGMMMQMMNAPTPDGGSMPMMGMVAKVVGSSSLAVGWAYHLLNSVVIGVLFALILGGRVGGKGSGAAWGAAWGIVWWIVGGLLIMPLMLGMPAFAPLTMPGMQSVAMGSFMGHLIFGAIMGLSFALLRHAGQEGMQRSRA
;
A
#
# COMPACT_ATOMS: atom_id res chain seq x y z
N MET A 1 13.52 13.48 11.74
CA MET A 1 12.98 13.67 10.37
C MET A 1 12.03 14.85 10.40
N ASN A 2 12.43 15.95 9.78
CA ASN A 2 11.79 17.25 9.99
C ASN A 2 10.62 17.55 9.01
N SER A 3 10.37 16.72 8.03
CA SER A 3 9.32 16.92 7.03
C SER A 3 8.22 15.88 7.13
N LYS A 4 6.95 16.33 7.05
CA LYS A 4 5.81 15.42 6.98
C LYS A 4 5.87 14.51 5.74
N PHE A 5 6.49 14.98 4.66
CA PHE A 5 6.65 14.20 3.42
C PHE A 5 7.62 13.03 3.61
N THR A 6 8.76 13.29 4.27
CA THR A 6 9.73 12.22 4.58
C THR A 6 9.11 11.18 5.52
N ALA A 7 8.34 11.62 6.54
CA ALA A 7 7.60 10.71 7.41
C ALA A 7 6.59 9.88 6.62
N GLY A 8 5.85 10.49 5.68
CA GLY A 8 4.92 9.79 4.79
C GLY A 8 5.61 8.78 3.89
N ALA A 9 6.73 9.16 3.24
CA ALA A 9 7.48 8.27 2.37
C ALA A 9 8.01 7.04 3.12
N VAL A 10 8.65 7.24 4.30
CA VAL A 10 9.16 6.14 5.13
C VAL A 10 8.04 5.27 5.66
N ALA A 11 6.93 5.87 6.12
CA ALA A 11 5.75 5.12 6.56
C ALA A 11 5.16 4.28 5.42
N GLY A 12 5.10 4.83 4.21
CA GLY A 12 4.70 4.10 3.01
C GLY A 12 5.59 2.90 2.72
N ILE A 13 6.91 3.06 2.82
CA ILE A 13 7.86 1.94 2.64
C ILE A 13 7.63 0.85 3.70
N ILE A 14 7.47 1.23 4.98
CA ILE A 14 7.25 0.25 6.07
C ILE A 14 5.98 -0.57 5.82
N GLY A 15 4.86 0.09 5.54
CA GLY A 15 3.61 -0.60 5.19
C GLY A 15 3.76 -1.40 3.89
N GLY A 16 4.45 -0.84 2.89
CA GLY A 16 4.70 -1.47 1.60
C GLY A 16 5.52 -2.75 1.68
N ILE A 17 6.54 -2.81 2.54
CA ILE A 17 7.31 -4.05 2.76
C ILE A 17 6.39 -5.15 3.30
N VAL A 18 5.56 -4.85 4.31
CA VAL A 18 4.65 -5.84 4.89
C VAL A 18 3.64 -6.32 3.84
N PHE A 19 3.01 -5.40 3.12
CA PHE A 19 2.05 -5.77 2.07
C PHE A 19 2.72 -6.52 0.91
N GLY A 20 3.93 -6.11 0.50
CA GLY A 20 4.70 -6.79 -0.54
C GLY A 20 5.01 -8.23 -0.18
N MET A 21 5.39 -8.51 1.09
CA MET A 21 5.57 -9.87 1.57
C MET A 21 4.28 -10.68 1.50
N MET A 22 3.14 -10.10 1.89
CA MET A 22 1.84 -10.77 1.75
C MET A 22 1.55 -11.09 0.28
N MET A 23 1.74 -10.16 -0.64
CA MET A 23 1.54 -10.37 -2.09
C MET A 23 2.51 -11.42 -2.66
N GLN A 24 3.72 -11.52 -2.14
CA GLN A 24 4.67 -12.56 -2.55
C GLN A 24 4.20 -13.97 -2.16
N MET A 25 3.48 -14.10 -1.04
CA MET A 25 2.96 -15.37 -0.51
C MET A 25 1.57 -15.73 -1.08
N MET A 26 0.88 -14.78 -1.66
CA MET A 26 -0.46 -14.98 -2.25
C MET A 26 -0.34 -15.26 -3.73
N ASN A 27 -1.08 -16.27 -4.23
CA ASN A 27 -1.13 -16.58 -5.65
C ASN A 27 -2.43 -16.05 -6.27
N ALA A 28 -2.31 -15.54 -7.50
CA ALA A 28 -3.42 -15.16 -8.36
C ALA A 28 -3.50 -16.13 -9.55
N PRO A 29 -4.71 -16.48 -10.02
CA PRO A 29 -4.89 -17.30 -11.21
C PRO A 29 -4.38 -16.56 -12.45
N THR A 30 -3.83 -17.29 -13.40
CA THR A 30 -3.39 -16.78 -14.70
C THR A 30 -4.35 -17.24 -15.81
N PRO A 31 -4.45 -16.50 -16.94
CA PRO A 31 -5.37 -16.81 -18.03
C PRO A 31 -5.14 -18.19 -18.68
N ASP A 32 -3.94 -18.73 -18.57
CA ASP A 32 -3.55 -20.07 -19.07
C ASP A 32 -3.92 -21.22 -18.10
N GLY A 33 -4.66 -20.92 -17.03
CA GLY A 33 -5.10 -21.90 -16.02
C GLY A 33 -4.04 -22.19 -14.94
N GLY A 34 -2.89 -21.50 -14.96
CA GLY A 34 -1.86 -21.59 -13.93
C GLY A 34 -2.10 -20.63 -12.76
N SER A 35 -1.07 -20.43 -11.97
CA SER A 35 -1.05 -19.41 -10.92
C SER A 35 0.34 -18.78 -10.78
N MET A 36 0.39 -17.55 -10.28
CA MET A 36 1.63 -16.86 -9.98
C MET A 36 1.49 -16.01 -8.71
N PRO A 37 2.60 -15.70 -8.02
CA PRO A 37 2.56 -14.73 -6.91
C PRO A 37 1.93 -13.41 -7.35
N MET A 38 1.11 -12.80 -6.50
CA MET A 38 0.50 -11.50 -6.80
C MET A 38 1.55 -10.42 -7.09
N MET A 39 2.75 -10.52 -6.51
CA MET A 39 3.86 -9.65 -6.85
C MET A 39 4.29 -9.79 -8.33
N GLY A 40 4.14 -10.98 -8.92
CA GLY A 40 4.32 -11.18 -10.36
C GLY A 40 3.28 -10.47 -11.21
N MET A 41 2.02 -10.41 -10.74
CA MET A 41 0.98 -9.61 -11.39
C MET A 41 1.31 -8.11 -11.34
N VAL A 42 1.86 -7.63 -10.23
CA VAL A 42 2.36 -6.25 -10.09
C VAL A 42 3.47 -5.96 -11.10
N ALA A 43 4.40 -6.90 -11.32
CA ALA A 43 5.43 -6.76 -12.36
C ALA A 43 4.83 -6.64 -13.76
N LYS A 44 3.78 -7.43 -14.07
CA LYS A 44 3.10 -7.40 -15.36
C LYS A 44 2.42 -6.05 -15.66
N VAL A 45 2.00 -5.30 -14.63
CA VAL A 45 1.45 -3.94 -14.80
C VAL A 45 2.42 -3.01 -15.54
N VAL A 46 3.72 -3.21 -15.35
CA VAL A 46 4.78 -2.45 -16.04
C VAL A 46 5.48 -3.25 -17.15
N GLY A 47 4.81 -4.30 -17.67
CA GLY A 47 5.31 -5.10 -18.78
C GLY A 47 6.50 -6.01 -18.46
N SER A 48 6.74 -6.34 -17.18
CA SER A 48 7.86 -7.17 -16.75
C SER A 48 7.41 -8.52 -16.18
N SER A 49 8.24 -9.54 -16.31
CA SER A 49 8.11 -10.84 -15.63
C SER A 49 9.00 -10.96 -14.38
N SER A 50 9.85 -9.96 -14.11
CA SER A 50 10.79 -9.97 -12.99
C SER A 50 10.11 -9.59 -11.69
N LEU A 51 10.19 -10.45 -10.67
CA LEU A 51 9.70 -10.14 -9.32
C LEU A 51 10.42 -8.93 -8.71
N ALA A 52 11.71 -8.73 -9.03
CA ALA A 52 12.44 -7.56 -8.54
C ALA A 52 11.86 -6.25 -9.09
N VAL A 53 11.41 -6.24 -10.36
CA VAL A 53 10.71 -5.09 -10.95
C VAL A 53 9.35 -4.90 -10.27
N GLY A 54 8.62 -5.97 -9.99
CA GLY A 54 7.37 -5.92 -9.23
C GLY A 54 7.56 -5.27 -7.85
N TRP A 55 8.58 -5.69 -7.12
CA TRP A 55 8.92 -5.11 -5.81
C TRP A 55 9.31 -3.63 -5.93
N ALA A 56 10.15 -3.27 -6.89
CA ALA A 56 10.56 -1.87 -7.09
C ALA A 56 9.35 -0.97 -7.39
N TYR A 57 8.48 -1.40 -8.31
CA TYR A 57 7.26 -0.67 -8.66
C TYR A 57 6.28 -0.58 -7.48
N HIS A 58 6.09 -1.68 -6.73
CA HIS A 58 5.24 -1.70 -5.54
C HIS A 58 5.73 -0.73 -4.46
N LEU A 59 7.05 -0.75 -4.16
CA LEU A 59 7.62 0.16 -3.15
C LEU A 59 7.59 1.63 -3.61
N LEU A 60 7.78 1.90 -4.90
CA LEU A 60 7.62 3.24 -5.45
C LEU A 60 6.18 3.75 -5.25
N ASN A 61 5.17 2.93 -5.58
CA ASN A 61 3.77 3.26 -5.32
C ASN A 61 3.50 3.46 -3.83
N SER A 62 4.09 2.64 -2.97
CA SER A 62 3.96 2.76 -1.52
C SER A 62 4.49 4.08 -0.98
N VAL A 63 5.62 4.56 -1.53
CA VAL A 63 6.17 5.90 -1.24
C VAL A 63 5.19 6.99 -1.66
N VAL A 64 4.67 6.94 -2.89
CA VAL A 64 3.71 7.91 -3.42
C VAL A 64 2.45 7.95 -2.55
N ILE A 65 1.90 6.78 -2.23
CA ILE A 65 0.68 6.63 -1.40
C ILE A 65 0.91 7.19 0.00
N GLY A 66 2.09 6.94 0.59
CA GLY A 66 2.45 7.46 1.91
C GLY A 66 2.65 8.98 1.93
N VAL A 67 3.24 9.56 0.87
CA VAL A 67 3.35 11.01 0.71
C VAL A 67 1.99 11.66 0.54
N LEU A 68 1.10 11.07 -0.27
CA LEU A 68 -0.28 11.54 -0.45
C LEU A 68 -1.09 11.45 0.85
N PHE A 69 -0.92 10.37 1.63
CA PHE A 69 -1.51 10.27 2.97
C PHE A 69 -1.06 11.42 3.87
N ALA A 70 0.25 11.68 3.92
CA ALA A 70 0.81 12.77 4.72
C ALA A 70 0.29 14.14 4.30
N LEU A 71 0.07 14.35 2.99
CA LEU A 71 -0.47 15.59 2.43
C LEU A 71 -1.93 15.81 2.82
N ILE A 72 -2.77 14.79 2.59
CA ILE A 72 -4.23 14.91 2.64
C ILE A 72 -4.76 14.67 4.06
N LEU A 73 -4.22 13.66 4.74
CA LEU A 73 -4.72 13.20 6.04
C LEU A 73 -3.76 13.44 7.20
N GLY A 74 -2.50 13.82 6.94
CA GLY A 74 -1.50 13.99 7.98
C GLY A 74 -1.87 15.01 9.06
N GLY A 75 -2.68 16.02 8.73
CA GLY A 75 -3.21 16.98 9.70
C GLY A 75 -4.30 16.43 10.64
N ARG A 76 -4.89 15.27 10.30
CA ARG A 76 -5.92 14.58 11.09
C ARG A 76 -5.34 13.53 12.03
N VAL A 77 -4.04 13.23 11.90
CA VAL A 77 -3.35 12.24 12.72
C VAL A 77 -2.91 12.89 14.03
N GLY A 78 -3.69 12.72 15.08
CA GLY A 78 -3.42 13.24 16.42
C GLY A 78 -2.68 12.26 17.33
N GLY A 79 -2.47 10.99 16.93
CA GLY A 79 -1.80 9.97 17.71
C GLY A 79 -1.79 8.60 17.04
N LYS A 80 -1.28 7.58 17.72
CA LYS A 80 -1.10 6.22 17.16
C LYS A 80 -2.42 5.60 16.70
N GLY A 81 -3.48 5.67 17.52
CA GLY A 81 -4.79 5.11 17.20
C GLY A 81 -5.45 5.80 16.01
N SER A 82 -5.46 7.13 15.98
CA SER A 82 -5.99 7.89 14.84
C SER A 82 -5.14 7.70 13.58
N GLY A 83 -3.82 7.55 13.71
CA GLY A 83 -2.94 7.22 12.61
C GLY A 83 -3.30 5.89 11.97
N ALA A 84 -3.45 4.82 12.77
CA ALA A 84 -3.86 3.52 12.29
C ALA A 84 -5.27 3.55 11.63
N ALA A 85 -6.23 4.24 12.23
CA ALA A 85 -7.60 4.33 11.71
C ALA A 85 -7.67 5.09 10.37
N TRP A 86 -7.06 6.28 10.30
CA TRP A 86 -7.00 7.04 9.04
C TRP A 86 -6.18 6.33 7.97
N GLY A 87 -5.11 5.65 8.38
CA GLY A 87 -4.31 4.81 7.49
C GLY A 87 -5.14 3.66 6.92
N ALA A 88 -5.88 2.93 7.75
CA ALA A 88 -6.76 1.84 7.30
C ALA A 88 -7.82 2.34 6.30
N ALA A 89 -8.49 3.47 6.60
CA ALA A 89 -9.43 4.11 5.68
C ALA A 89 -8.76 4.48 4.35
N TRP A 90 -7.54 5.01 4.38
CA TRP A 90 -6.74 5.30 3.19
C TRP A 90 -6.37 4.04 2.40
N GLY A 91 -6.06 2.95 3.10
CA GLY A 91 -5.85 1.63 2.50
C GLY A 91 -7.08 1.15 1.72
N ILE A 92 -8.29 1.33 2.26
CA ILE A 92 -9.54 1.00 1.56
C ILE A 92 -9.69 1.83 0.28
N VAL A 93 -9.40 3.12 0.33
CA VAL A 93 -9.41 3.98 -0.87
C VAL A 93 -8.47 3.42 -1.95
N TRP A 94 -7.24 3.04 -1.57
CA TRP A 94 -6.28 2.48 -2.52
C TRP A 94 -6.60 1.07 -2.96
N TRP A 95 -7.30 0.28 -2.16
CA TRP A 95 -7.86 -0.99 -2.62
C TRP A 95 -8.85 -0.78 -3.76
N ILE A 96 -9.75 0.20 -3.64
CA ILE A 96 -10.72 0.52 -4.67
C ILE A 96 -10.00 1.08 -5.91
N VAL A 97 -9.19 2.11 -5.75
CA VAL A 97 -8.54 2.82 -6.86
C VAL A 97 -7.44 1.98 -7.50
N GLY A 98 -6.53 1.43 -6.69
CA GLY A 98 -5.38 0.65 -7.15
C GLY A 98 -5.75 -0.78 -7.48
N GLY A 99 -6.36 -1.49 -6.51
CA GLY A 99 -6.61 -2.93 -6.58
C GLY A 99 -7.79 -3.32 -7.47
N LEU A 100 -8.86 -2.54 -7.47
CA LEU A 100 -10.08 -2.88 -8.23
C LEU A 100 -10.21 -2.12 -9.56
N LEU A 101 -9.55 -0.98 -9.71
CA LEU A 101 -9.70 -0.15 -10.91
C LEU A 101 -8.41 -0.14 -11.73
N ILE A 102 -7.34 0.47 -11.22
CA ILE A 102 -6.11 0.70 -12.00
C ILE A 102 -5.44 -0.62 -12.40
N MET A 103 -5.18 -1.50 -11.45
CA MET A 103 -4.45 -2.74 -11.71
C MET A 103 -5.17 -3.66 -12.71
N PRO A 104 -6.48 -3.95 -12.59
CA PRO A 104 -7.19 -4.73 -13.59
C PRO A 104 -7.11 -4.11 -14.99
N LEU A 105 -7.37 -2.81 -15.12
CA LEU A 105 -7.31 -2.11 -16.40
C LEU A 105 -5.92 -2.18 -17.05
N MET A 106 -4.86 -2.00 -16.26
CA MET A 106 -3.47 -2.11 -16.73
C MET A 106 -3.11 -3.54 -17.20
N LEU A 107 -3.79 -4.54 -16.65
CA LEU A 107 -3.63 -5.95 -17.04
C LEU A 107 -4.58 -6.38 -18.18
N GLY A 108 -5.31 -5.44 -18.79
CA GLY A 108 -6.27 -5.74 -19.86
C GLY A 108 -7.55 -6.41 -19.39
N MET A 109 -7.85 -6.40 -18.09
CA MET A 109 -9.07 -6.93 -17.50
C MET A 109 -10.11 -5.81 -17.32
N PRO A 110 -11.41 -6.14 -17.22
CA PRO A 110 -12.43 -5.15 -16.90
C PRO A 110 -12.21 -4.54 -15.50
N ALA A 111 -12.65 -3.31 -15.30
CA ALA A 111 -12.69 -2.71 -13.98
C ALA A 111 -13.47 -3.61 -13.01
N PHE A 112 -13.03 -3.68 -11.76
CA PHE A 112 -13.59 -4.53 -10.71
C PHE A 112 -13.52 -6.05 -11.01
N ALA A 113 -12.67 -6.48 -11.94
CA ALA A 113 -12.47 -7.90 -12.27
C ALA A 113 -12.32 -8.81 -11.03
N PRO A 114 -11.56 -8.45 -9.98
CA PRO A 114 -11.44 -9.28 -8.77
C PRO A 114 -12.78 -9.57 -8.08
N LEU A 115 -13.78 -8.70 -8.22
CA LEU A 115 -15.10 -8.88 -7.62
C LEU A 115 -16.10 -9.59 -8.58
N THR A 116 -15.94 -9.43 -9.87
CA THR A 116 -16.94 -9.80 -10.88
C THR A 116 -16.57 -11.06 -11.67
N MET A 117 -15.29 -11.38 -11.77
CA MET A 117 -14.84 -12.57 -12.53
C MET A 117 -14.85 -13.83 -11.66
N PRO A 118 -15.35 -14.97 -12.19
CA PRO A 118 -15.29 -16.24 -11.49
C PRO A 118 -13.85 -16.62 -11.09
N GLY A 119 -13.68 -17.16 -9.88
CA GLY A 119 -12.37 -17.61 -9.37
C GLY A 119 -11.45 -16.52 -8.83
N MET A 120 -11.82 -15.24 -8.94
CA MET A 120 -10.99 -14.13 -8.45
C MET A 120 -11.40 -13.60 -7.06
N GLN A 121 -12.42 -14.16 -6.42
CA GLN A 121 -12.91 -13.66 -5.13
C GLN A 121 -11.86 -13.77 -4.01
N SER A 122 -11.03 -14.82 -4.03
CA SER A 122 -9.91 -14.96 -3.08
C SER A 122 -8.86 -13.86 -3.28
N VAL A 123 -8.61 -13.46 -4.53
CA VAL A 123 -7.72 -12.32 -4.86
C VAL A 123 -8.31 -11.02 -4.33
N ALA A 124 -9.61 -10.79 -4.53
CA ALA A 124 -10.31 -9.60 -4.02
C ALA A 124 -10.20 -9.50 -2.51
N MET A 125 -10.52 -10.59 -1.79
CA MET A 125 -10.48 -10.62 -0.32
C MET A 125 -9.06 -10.46 0.21
N GLY A 126 -8.10 -11.19 -0.36
CA GLY A 126 -6.69 -11.10 0.05
C GLY A 126 -6.11 -9.71 -0.21
N SER A 127 -6.41 -9.11 -1.37
CA SER A 127 -5.96 -7.75 -1.66
C SER A 127 -6.64 -6.71 -0.77
N PHE A 128 -7.92 -6.88 -0.41
CA PHE A 128 -8.61 -6.03 0.57
C PHE A 128 -7.90 -6.04 1.91
N MET A 129 -7.64 -7.23 2.46
CA MET A 129 -6.93 -7.37 3.74
C MET A 129 -5.53 -6.79 3.67
N GLY A 130 -4.82 -7.03 2.55
CA GLY A 130 -3.49 -6.47 2.33
C GLY A 130 -3.47 -4.94 2.34
N HIS A 131 -4.40 -4.29 1.66
CA HIS A 131 -4.52 -2.83 1.64
C HIS A 131 -4.94 -2.26 3.00
N LEU A 132 -5.83 -2.95 3.72
CA LEU A 132 -6.24 -2.57 5.06
C LEU A 132 -5.04 -2.59 6.03
N ILE A 133 -4.27 -3.67 6.02
CA ILE A 133 -3.06 -3.84 6.84
C ILE A 133 -1.98 -2.83 6.42
N PHE A 134 -1.74 -2.68 5.12
CA PHE A 134 -0.82 -1.68 4.56
C PHE A 134 -1.14 -0.29 5.11
N GLY A 135 -2.39 0.13 4.97
CA GLY A 135 -2.82 1.45 5.39
C GLY A 135 -2.70 1.64 6.91
N ALA A 136 -3.14 0.65 7.71
CA ALA A 136 -3.06 0.71 9.16
C ALA A 136 -1.59 0.83 9.65
N ILE A 137 -0.69 0.01 9.12
CA ILE A 137 0.75 0.05 9.46
C ILE A 137 1.37 1.36 9.00
N MET A 138 1.09 1.81 7.78
CA MET A 138 1.57 3.08 7.25
C MET A 138 1.12 4.25 8.13
N GLY A 139 -0.17 4.34 8.46
CA GLY A 139 -0.70 5.42 9.28
C GLY A 139 -0.18 5.41 10.70
N LEU A 140 -0.01 4.23 11.32
CA LEU A 140 0.64 4.07 12.62
C LEU A 140 2.10 4.52 12.57
N SER A 141 2.86 4.07 11.57
CA SER A 141 4.26 4.44 11.37
C SER A 141 4.42 5.95 11.16
N PHE A 142 3.54 6.57 10.37
CA PHE A 142 3.51 8.02 10.19
C PHE A 142 3.32 8.76 11.51
N ALA A 143 2.37 8.33 12.36
CA ALA A 143 2.13 8.93 13.67
C ALA A 143 3.38 8.83 14.57
N LEU A 144 4.01 7.66 14.64
CA LEU A 144 5.23 7.44 15.43
C LEU A 144 6.39 8.33 14.96
N LEU A 145 6.62 8.41 13.65
CA LEU A 145 7.69 9.22 13.08
C LEU A 145 7.49 10.73 13.32
N ARG A 146 6.23 11.18 13.30
CA ARG A 146 5.89 12.58 13.61
C ARG A 146 6.12 12.94 15.07
N HIS A 147 5.72 12.07 16.01
CA HIS A 147 5.96 12.28 17.44
C HIS A 147 7.45 12.34 17.77
N ALA A 148 8.24 11.37 17.30
CA ALA A 148 9.68 11.35 17.50
C ALA A 148 10.39 12.61 16.96
N GLY A 149 9.93 13.15 15.83
CA GLY A 149 10.45 14.40 15.26
C GLY A 149 10.17 15.63 16.12
N GLN A 150 9.02 15.68 16.79
CA GLN A 150 8.65 16.79 17.69
C GLN A 150 9.46 16.78 18.99
N GLU A 151 9.62 15.61 19.61
CA GLU A 151 10.43 15.43 20.83
C GLU A 151 11.91 15.80 20.59
N GLY A 152 12.47 15.38 19.45
CA GLY A 152 13.84 15.74 19.07
C GLY A 152 14.06 17.26 18.93
N MET A 153 13.07 17.97 18.40
CA MET A 153 13.11 19.42 18.24
C MET A 153 13.00 20.15 19.60
N GLN A 154 12.21 19.64 20.53
CA GLN A 154 12.08 20.21 21.87
C GLN A 154 13.39 20.06 22.68
N ARG A 155 14.03 18.90 22.61
CA ARG A 155 15.32 18.64 23.30
C ARG A 155 16.47 19.49 22.76
N SER A 156 16.45 19.86 21.48
CA SER A 156 17.51 20.70 20.89
C SER A 156 17.37 22.19 21.21
N ARG A 157 16.25 22.60 21.82
CA ARG A 157 15.96 23.99 22.20
C ARG A 157 16.08 24.23 23.72
N ALA A 158 16.23 23.17 24.51
CA ALA A 158 16.45 23.20 25.96
C ALA A 158 17.93 23.12 26.28
#